data_b70b3aeda2d9d757298ebbd5a4563643
#
_entry.id   b70b3aeda2d9d757298ebbd5a4563643
#
_cell.length_a   1.000
_cell.length_b   1.000
_cell.length_c   1.000
_cell.angle_alpha   90.00
_cell.angle_beta   90.00
_cell.angle_gamma   90.00
#
_symmetry.space_group_name_H-M   'P 1'
#
loop_
_entity.id
_entity.type
_entity.pdbx_description
1 polymer ?
#
loop_
_entity_poly.entity_id
_entity_poly.type
_entity_poly.pdbx_seq_one_letter_code
_entity_poly.pdbx_strand_id
1 'polypeptide(L)'
;MKKTITLLILILSYSLSAQTWGNREYWISYEYTPKADQISEFEKAVKEKTNKWNTNFETAIFTFEVVNGPNSGTYERWVTRKDRSFFDQDFSKEIEYWKKNVGKYIADQSGQQTWRIFKGASYGWDPENTTINKFYQQNRVVVKAGMTAQFLRAHERMAKLMKALNYTGNRAVFRIENGGNTREFAVVYGFDQHGGDGSGIWTNLPEGSSVRDAYNEMFGYEAWTTDWEASSKAIELWGNLAQKTRFRPELSTKLQ
;
A
#
# COMPACT_ATOMS: atom_id res chain seq x y z
N MET A 1 -9.78 -44.89 19.75
CA MET A 1 -10.55 -43.67 19.50
C MET A 1 -9.82 -42.36 19.88
N LYS A 2 -9.22 -42.17 21.07
CA LYS A 2 -8.56 -40.90 21.45
C LYS A 2 -7.41 -40.47 20.52
N LYS A 3 -6.56 -41.42 20.02
CA LYS A 3 -5.44 -41.10 19.12
C LYS A 3 -5.88 -40.63 17.73
N THR A 4 -7.02 -41.12 17.23
CA THR A 4 -7.56 -40.74 15.92
C THR A 4 -8.13 -39.32 15.95
N ILE A 5 -8.75 -38.91 17.06
CA ILE A 5 -9.30 -37.56 17.26
C ILE A 5 -8.17 -36.53 17.34
N THR A 6 -7.08 -36.84 18.03
CA THR A 6 -5.90 -35.93 18.14
C THR A 6 -5.25 -35.69 16.77
N LEU A 7 -5.14 -36.71 15.92
CA LEU A 7 -4.60 -36.58 14.58
C LEU A 7 -5.51 -35.72 13.68
N LEU A 8 -6.83 -35.86 13.80
CA LEU A 8 -7.80 -35.07 13.05
C LEU A 8 -7.75 -33.57 13.41
N ILE A 9 -7.57 -33.25 14.71
CA ILE A 9 -7.43 -31.87 15.19
C ILE A 9 -6.13 -31.25 14.70
N LEU A 10 -5.03 -32.02 14.66
CA LEU A 10 -3.77 -31.55 14.12
C LEU A 10 -3.86 -31.24 12.61
N ILE A 11 -4.52 -32.10 11.81
CA ILE A 11 -4.71 -31.89 10.37
C ILE A 11 -5.59 -30.67 10.12
N LEU A 12 -6.66 -30.46 10.91
CA LEU A 12 -7.52 -29.29 10.81
C LEU A 12 -6.77 -27.98 11.17
N SER A 13 -5.90 -28.00 12.17
CA SER A 13 -5.11 -26.81 12.55
C SER A 13 -4.06 -26.46 11.49
N TYR A 14 -3.45 -27.44 10.82
CA TYR A 14 -2.57 -27.21 9.66
C TYR A 14 -3.33 -26.65 8.45
N SER A 15 -4.53 -27.12 8.19
CA SER A 15 -5.37 -26.63 7.07
C SER A 15 -5.80 -25.17 7.30
N LEU A 16 -6.15 -24.77 8.53
CA LEU A 16 -6.47 -23.40 8.89
C LEU A 16 -5.26 -22.46 8.77
N SER A 17 -4.07 -22.91 9.14
CA SER A 17 -2.83 -22.16 8.98
C SER A 17 -2.46 -21.99 7.49
N ALA A 18 -2.63 -23.04 6.67
CA ALA A 18 -2.38 -22.98 5.23
C ALA A 18 -3.31 -21.97 4.52
N GLN A 19 -4.59 -21.91 4.92
CA GLN A 19 -5.54 -20.94 4.36
C GLN A 19 -5.18 -19.48 4.68
N THR A 20 -4.61 -19.20 5.86
CA THR A 20 -4.16 -17.83 6.20
C THR A 20 -2.92 -17.39 5.42
N TRP A 21 -2.08 -18.32 4.96
CA TRP A 21 -0.90 -18.00 4.13
C TRP A 21 -1.26 -17.82 2.65
N GLY A 22 -2.26 -18.53 2.13
CA GLY A 22 -2.70 -18.47 0.73
C GLY A 22 -3.42 -17.17 0.33
N ASN A 23 -3.97 -16.42 1.31
CA ASN A 23 -4.74 -15.19 1.05
C ASN A 23 -3.93 -13.89 1.16
N ARG A 24 -2.60 -13.98 1.17
CA ARG A 24 -1.75 -12.79 1.21
C ARG A 24 -1.69 -12.14 -0.16
N GLU A 25 -1.87 -10.84 -0.18
CA GLU A 25 -1.75 -10.00 -1.35
C GLU A 25 -0.49 -9.16 -1.25
N TYR A 26 0.30 -9.18 -2.31
CA TYR A 26 1.56 -8.46 -2.42
C TYR A 26 1.47 -7.35 -3.45
N TRP A 27 2.16 -6.27 -3.16
CA TRP A 27 2.36 -5.14 -4.04
C TRP A 27 3.86 -4.95 -4.21
N ILE A 28 4.31 -4.60 -5.41
CA ILE A 28 5.73 -4.46 -5.69
C ILE A 28 5.96 -3.02 -6.13
N SER A 29 6.93 -2.34 -5.50
CA SER A 29 7.33 -0.99 -5.90
C SER A 29 8.75 -0.95 -6.41
N TYR A 30 8.97 -0.01 -7.32
CA TYR A 30 10.25 0.42 -7.84
C TYR A 30 10.28 1.95 -7.80
N GLU A 31 11.38 2.53 -7.37
CA GLU A 31 11.59 3.97 -7.35
C GLU A 31 12.67 4.34 -8.39
N TYR A 32 12.44 5.38 -9.17
CA TYR A 32 13.33 5.83 -10.22
C TYR A 32 13.52 7.33 -10.16
N THR A 33 14.77 7.79 -10.22
CA THR A 33 15.14 9.18 -10.38
C THR A 33 15.60 9.36 -11.83
N PRO A 34 14.84 10.04 -12.71
CA PRO A 34 15.29 10.34 -14.07
C PRO A 34 16.46 11.31 -14.04
N LYS A 35 17.28 11.32 -15.11
CA LYS A 35 18.27 12.37 -15.33
C LYS A 35 17.56 13.71 -15.51
N ALA A 36 18.05 14.74 -14.86
CA ALA A 36 17.39 16.05 -14.78
C ALA A 36 17.11 16.70 -16.13
N ASP A 37 17.97 16.46 -17.11
CA ASP A 37 17.86 16.96 -18.48
C ASP A 37 17.09 16.02 -19.45
N GLN A 38 16.61 14.87 -18.96
CA GLN A 38 16.00 13.80 -19.77
C GLN A 38 14.66 13.29 -19.20
N ILE A 39 13.96 14.11 -18.44
CA ILE A 39 12.67 13.72 -17.81
C ILE A 39 11.62 13.37 -18.87
N SER A 40 11.53 14.18 -19.94
CA SER A 40 10.58 13.96 -21.04
C SER A 40 10.83 12.65 -21.79
N GLU A 41 12.12 12.34 -22.05
CA GLU A 41 12.55 11.11 -22.70
C GLU A 41 12.29 9.89 -21.80
N PHE A 42 12.53 10.02 -20.49
CA PHE A 42 12.19 8.99 -19.50
C PHE A 42 10.69 8.70 -19.53
N GLU A 43 9.84 9.72 -19.40
CA GLU A 43 8.39 9.56 -19.40
C GLU A 43 7.89 8.92 -20.72
N LYS A 44 8.40 9.37 -21.86
CA LYS A 44 8.07 8.77 -23.17
C LYS A 44 8.44 7.29 -23.21
N ALA A 45 9.65 6.93 -22.79
CA ALA A 45 10.12 5.56 -22.78
C ALA A 45 9.34 4.67 -21.80
N VAL A 46 8.97 5.20 -20.62
CA VAL A 46 8.09 4.53 -19.66
C VAL A 46 6.71 4.25 -20.26
N LYS A 47 6.11 5.23 -20.92
CA LYS A 47 4.81 5.09 -21.61
C LYS A 47 4.87 4.01 -22.70
N GLU A 48 5.90 4.02 -23.55
CA GLU A 48 6.09 3.02 -24.60
C GLU A 48 6.25 1.61 -24.01
N LYS A 49 7.04 1.48 -22.94
CA LYS A 49 7.21 0.21 -22.23
C LYS A 49 5.90 -0.28 -21.64
N THR A 50 5.17 0.59 -20.97
CA THR A 50 3.88 0.24 -20.33
C THR A 50 2.87 -0.21 -21.40
N ASN A 51 2.73 0.51 -22.50
CA ASN A 51 1.82 0.15 -23.58
C ASN A 51 2.19 -1.17 -24.28
N LYS A 52 3.46 -1.57 -24.23
CA LYS A 52 3.93 -2.81 -24.85
C LYS A 52 3.77 -4.04 -23.93
N TRP A 53 4.03 -3.90 -22.63
CA TRP A 53 4.23 -5.01 -21.72
C TRP A 53 3.15 -5.11 -20.62
N ASN A 54 2.46 -4.02 -20.30
CA ASN A 54 1.55 -3.95 -19.18
C ASN A 54 0.15 -3.54 -19.66
N THR A 55 -0.51 -4.43 -20.41
CA THR A 55 -1.73 -4.10 -21.18
C THR A 55 -3.02 -4.64 -20.57
N ASN A 56 -2.93 -5.43 -19.50
CA ASN A 56 -4.08 -6.04 -18.85
C ASN A 56 -3.90 -6.01 -17.32
N PHE A 57 -4.92 -6.45 -16.59
CA PHE A 57 -4.91 -6.44 -15.13
C PHE A 57 -3.79 -7.30 -14.51
N GLU A 58 -3.44 -8.44 -15.15
CA GLU A 58 -2.40 -9.34 -14.64
C GLU A 58 -1.01 -8.71 -14.69
N THR A 59 -0.76 -7.92 -15.73
CA THR A 59 0.52 -7.23 -15.93
C THR A 59 0.50 -5.77 -15.52
N ALA A 60 -0.62 -5.26 -14.97
CA ALA A 60 -0.82 -3.86 -14.68
C ALA A 60 0.26 -3.27 -13.78
N ILE A 61 0.71 -2.07 -14.16
CA ILE A 61 1.64 -1.25 -13.39
C ILE A 61 1.15 0.19 -13.36
N PHE A 62 1.16 0.79 -12.19
CA PHE A 62 0.72 2.16 -11.94
C PHE A 62 1.92 3.03 -11.60
N THR A 63 2.00 4.20 -12.20
CA THR A 63 3.12 5.13 -12.04
C THR A 63 2.65 6.36 -11.27
N PHE A 64 3.43 6.75 -10.28
CA PHE A 64 3.21 7.93 -9.45
C PHE A 64 4.48 8.78 -9.47
N GLU A 65 4.32 10.09 -9.48
CA GLU A 65 5.41 11.05 -9.32
C GLU A 65 5.39 11.57 -7.88
N VAL A 66 6.50 11.56 -7.19
CA VAL A 66 6.64 12.18 -5.87
C VAL A 66 6.67 13.69 -6.05
N VAL A 67 5.61 14.38 -5.59
CA VAL A 67 5.45 15.84 -5.77
C VAL A 67 5.76 16.65 -4.52
N ASN A 68 5.91 15.97 -3.37
CA ASN A 68 6.29 16.61 -2.10
C ASN A 68 7.00 15.58 -1.22
N GLY A 69 7.98 16.03 -0.47
CA GLY A 69 8.82 15.22 0.41
C GLY A 69 10.28 15.14 -0.05
N PRO A 70 11.14 14.44 0.70
CA PRO A 70 12.57 14.35 0.40
C PRO A 70 12.90 13.77 -0.99
N ASN A 71 12.03 12.90 -1.50
CA ASN A 71 12.21 12.23 -2.81
C ASN A 71 11.46 12.96 -3.94
N SER A 72 11.14 14.25 -3.80
CA SER A 72 10.41 15.00 -4.83
C SER A 72 11.13 14.96 -6.17
N GLY A 73 10.37 14.69 -7.25
CA GLY A 73 10.90 14.50 -8.61
C GLY A 73 11.26 13.06 -8.97
N THR A 74 11.13 12.10 -8.03
CA THR A 74 11.24 10.68 -8.33
C THR A 74 9.90 10.10 -8.81
N TYR A 75 9.96 8.94 -9.43
CA TYR A 75 8.80 8.18 -9.89
C TYR A 75 8.74 6.84 -9.18
N GLU A 76 7.58 6.54 -8.61
CA GLU A 76 7.27 5.21 -8.08
C GLU A 76 6.43 4.45 -9.09
N ARG A 77 6.79 3.18 -9.32
CA ARG A 77 5.99 2.28 -10.15
C ARG A 77 5.54 1.09 -9.33
N TRP A 78 4.23 0.86 -9.31
CA TRP A 78 3.59 -0.15 -8.47
C TRP A 78 2.91 -1.22 -9.30
N VAL A 79 3.36 -2.48 -9.15
CA VAL A 79 2.62 -3.67 -9.57
C VAL A 79 1.75 -4.08 -8.40
N THR A 80 0.45 -4.24 -8.61
CA THR A 80 -0.51 -4.36 -7.53
C THR A 80 -1.19 -5.73 -7.50
N ARG A 81 -1.68 -6.13 -6.33
CA ARG A 81 -2.60 -7.26 -6.14
C ARG A 81 -2.06 -8.59 -6.63
N LYS A 82 -0.81 -8.94 -6.29
CA LYS A 82 -0.19 -10.20 -6.66
C LYS A 82 -0.24 -11.21 -5.52
N ASP A 83 -0.34 -12.47 -5.88
CA ASP A 83 -0.09 -13.60 -4.99
C ASP A 83 1.37 -14.07 -5.12
N ARG A 84 1.70 -15.18 -4.47
CA ARG A 84 3.07 -15.71 -4.50
C ARG A 84 3.50 -16.25 -5.86
N SER A 85 2.56 -16.76 -6.67
CA SER A 85 2.88 -17.34 -7.97
C SER A 85 3.43 -16.30 -8.97
N PHE A 86 3.12 -15.03 -8.75
CA PHE A 86 3.67 -13.93 -9.54
C PHE A 86 5.21 -13.90 -9.52
N PHE A 87 5.83 -14.27 -8.39
CA PHE A 87 7.28 -14.22 -8.25
C PHE A 87 8.01 -15.37 -8.95
N ASP A 88 7.29 -16.39 -9.40
CA ASP A 88 7.82 -17.53 -10.14
C ASP A 88 7.76 -17.31 -11.68
N GLN A 89 7.20 -16.17 -12.13
CA GLN A 89 7.10 -15.84 -13.54
C GLN A 89 8.42 -15.34 -14.11
N ASP A 90 8.66 -15.64 -15.39
CA ASP A 90 9.84 -15.14 -16.12
C ASP A 90 9.56 -13.75 -16.73
N PHE A 91 10.18 -12.73 -16.16
CA PHE A 91 10.15 -11.34 -16.66
C PHE A 91 11.42 -10.95 -17.43
N SER A 92 12.30 -11.88 -17.78
CA SER A 92 13.61 -11.60 -18.38
C SER A 92 13.54 -10.69 -19.60
N LYS A 93 12.59 -10.94 -20.52
CA LYS A 93 12.39 -10.15 -21.74
C LYS A 93 11.91 -8.72 -21.45
N GLU A 94 11.02 -8.57 -20.48
CA GLU A 94 10.52 -7.25 -20.04
C GLU A 94 11.63 -6.45 -19.35
N ILE A 95 12.41 -7.09 -18.50
CA ILE A 95 13.58 -6.50 -17.82
C ILE A 95 14.65 -6.08 -18.82
N GLU A 96 14.95 -6.90 -19.84
CA GLU A 96 15.89 -6.56 -20.89
C GLU A 96 15.40 -5.33 -21.70
N TYR A 97 14.12 -5.33 -22.05
CA TYR A 97 13.52 -4.18 -22.74
C TYR A 97 13.63 -2.90 -21.89
N TRP A 98 13.34 -2.99 -20.58
CA TRP A 98 13.48 -1.88 -19.65
C TRP A 98 14.91 -1.34 -19.63
N LYS A 99 15.90 -2.20 -19.40
CA LYS A 99 17.32 -1.82 -19.36
C LYS A 99 17.76 -1.10 -20.63
N LYS A 100 17.37 -1.61 -21.79
CA LYS A 100 17.75 -1.07 -23.10
C LYS A 100 17.05 0.26 -23.41
N ASN A 101 15.75 0.40 -23.12
CA ASN A 101 14.94 1.50 -23.64
C ASN A 101 14.67 2.60 -22.59
N VAL A 102 14.57 2.27 -21.32
CA VAL A 102 14.26 3.20 -20.23
C VAL A 102 15.50 3.49 -19.37
N GLY A 103 16.30 2.47 -19.07
CA GLY A 103 17.41 2.54 -18.13
C GLY A 103 18.45 3.63 -18.45
N LYS A 104 18.65 3.93 -19.73
CA LYS A 104 19.57 5.01 -20.18
C LYS A 104 19.18 6.42 -19.71
N TYR A 105 17.90 6.64 -19.36
CA TYR A 105 17.36 7.92 -18.90
C TYR A 105 17.27 8.01 -17.36
N ILE A 106 17.70 6.96 -16.64
CA ILE A 106 17.65 6.87 -15.19
C ILE A 106 18.99 7.32 -14.62
N ALA A 107 18.98 8.23 -13.67
CA ALA A 107 20.14 8.65 -12.89
C ALA A 107 20.36 7.75 -11.68
N ASP A 108 19.26 7.37 -10.99
CA ASP A 108 19.29 6.49 -9.82
C ASP A 108 18.01 5.66 -9.75
N GLN A 109 18.10 4.49 -9.13
CA GLN A 109 16.95 3.61 -8.91
C GLN A 109 17.08 2.81 -7.63
N SER A 110 15.96 2.62 -6.93
CA SER A 110 15.92 1.65 -5.83
C SER A 110 15.88 0.21 -6.36
N GLY A 111 16.24 -0.73 -5.48
CA GLY A 111 15.88 -2.12 -5.69
C GLY A 111 14.37 -2.34 -5.64
N GLN A 112 13.93 -3.52 -6.08
CA GLN A 112 12.55 -3.96 -5.92
C GLN A 112 12.19 -4.07 -4.44
N GLN A 113 11.07 -3.47 -4.05
CA GLN A 113 10.47 -3.66 -2.73
C GLN A 113 9.16 -4.43 -2.87
N THR A 114 8.99 -5.45 -2.02
CA THR A 114 7.75 -6.22 -1.95
C THR A 114 7.01 -5.84 -0.67
N TRP A 115 5.78 -5.38 -0.82
CA TRP A 115 4.91 -4.95 0.25
C TRP A 115 3.74 -5.92 0.40
N ARG A 116 3.35 -6.21 1.62
CA ARG A 116 2.10 -6.90 1.92
C ARG A 116 1.06 -5.91 2.41
N ILE A 117 -0.14 -5.94 1.82
CA ILE A 117 -1.27 -5.17 2.32
C ILE A 117 -1.91 -5.87 3.53
N PHE A 118 -2.23 -5.10 4.57
CA PHE A 118 -3.03 -5.53 5.71
C PHE A 118 -4.50 -5.19 5.45
N LYS A 119 -5.24 -6.12 4.83
CA LYS A 119 -6.65 -5.90 4.44
C LYS A 119 -7.53 -5.50 5.62
N GLY A 120 -7.32 -6.09 6.81
CA GLY A 120 -8.06 -5.72 8.02
C GLY A 120 -7.79 -4.30 8.54
N ALA A 121 -6.65 -3.70 8.18
CA ALA A 121 -6.27 -2.34 8.54
C ALA A 121 -6.46 -1.34 7.37
N SER A 122 -7.02 -1.80 6.25
CA SER A 122 -7.23 -1.04 5.02
C SER A 122 -8.72 -0.92 4.69
N TYR A 123 -9.10 0.14 3.98
CA TYR A 123 -10.46 0.43 3.58
C TYR A 123 -10.50 1.08 2.18
N GLY A 124 -11.52 0.74 1.36
CA GLY A 124 -11.71 1.33 0.03
C GLY A 124 -10.72 0.85 -1.04
N TRP A 125 -10.15 -0.35 -0.86
CA TRP A 125 -9.20 -0.98 -1.80
C TRP A 125 -9.73 -2.28 -2.41
N ASP A 126 -11.03 -2.46 -2.44
CA ASP A 126 -11.63 -3.63 -3.06
C ASP A 126 -11.43 -3.58 -4.59
N PRO A 127 -11.12 -4.73 -5.24
CA PRO A 127 -10.85 -4.77 -6.68
C PRO A 127 -11.99 -4.20 -7.55
N GLU A 128 -13.23 -4.43 -7.12
CA GLU A 128 -14.43 -4.04 -7.87
C GLU A 128 -14.78 -2.55 -7.71
N ASN A 129 -14.29 -1.90 -6.63
CA ASN A 129 -14.70 -0.55 -6.26
C ASN A 129 -13.50 0.40 -6.06
N THR A 130 -12.30 0.03 -6.49
CA THR A 130 -11.13 0.87 -6.29
C THR A 130 -11.12 2.02 -7.29
N THR A 131 -11.38 3.22 -6.81
CA THR A 131 -11.12 4.46 -7.54
C THR A 131 -9.66 4.84 -7.36
N ILE A 132 -8.94 5.07 -8.47
CA ILE A 132 -7.57 5.60 -8.41
C ILE A 132 -7.70 7.11 -8.22
N ASN A 133 -7.26 7.59 -7.06
CA ASN A 133 -7.22 9.01 -6.76
C ASN A 133 -6.07 9.71 -7.50
N LYS A 134 -6.21 11.03 -7.66
CA LYS A 134 -5.20 11.85 -8.32
C LYS A 134 -3.92 12.00 -7.50
N PHE A 135 -4.05 12.03 -6.17
CA PHE A 135 -2.94 12.16 -5.22
C PHE A 135 -3.04 11.12 -4.11
N TYR A 136 -1.88 10.78 -3.55
CA TYR A 136 -1.76 9.93 -2.37
C TYR A 136 -0.77 10.54 -1.38
N GLN A 137 -1.18 10.60 -0.11
CA GLN A 137 -0.25 10.81 0.99
C GLN A 137 0.28 9.46 1.44
N GLN A 138 1.58 9.31 1.49
CA GLN A 138 2.26 8.13 2.01
C GLN A 138 3.00 8.50 3.29
N ASN A 139 2.63 7.88 4.40
CA ASN A 139 3.33 8.01 5.68
C ASN A 139 4.05 6.67 5.93
N ARG A 140 5.34 6.62 5.64
CA ARG A 140 6.20 5.46 5.89
C ARG A 140 6.77 5.59 7.29
N VAL A 141 6.65 4.55 8.11
CA VAL A 141 7.10 4.54 9.50
C VAL A 141 7.79 3.23 9.83
N VAL A 142 8.81 3.29 10.69
CA VAL A 142 9.48 2.09 11.21
C VAL A 142 8.85 1.74 12.54
N VAL A 143 8.29 0.54 12.65
CA VAL A 143 7.67 0.05 13.89
C VAL A 143 8.72 -0.66 14.75
N LYS A 144 8.74 -0.36 16.05
CA LYS A 144 9.63 -0.99 17.04
C LYS A 144 9.44 -2.50 17.07
N ALA A 145 10.52 -3.24 17.29
CA ALA A 145 10.47 -4.69 17.45
C ALA A 145 9.47 -5.09 18.54
N GLY A 146 8.60 -6.07 18.23
CA GLY A 146 7.57 -6.55 19.16
C GLY A 146 6.32 -5.69 19.28
N MET A 147 6.25 -4.49 18.65
CA MET A 147 5.12 -3.55 18.79
C MET A 147 4.17 -3.51 17.57
N THR A 148 4.30 -4.45 16.65
CA THR A 148 3.44 -4.52 15.45
C THR A 148 1.95 -4.62 15.79
N ALA A 149 1.58 -5.37 16.84
CA ALA A 149 0.18 -5.54 17.23
C ALA A 149 -0.44 -4.23 17.75
N GLN A 150 0.31 -3.44 18.51
CA GLN A 150 -0.12 -2.13 19.00
C GLN A 150 -0.32 -1.14 17.85
N PHE A 151 0.64 -1.13 16.90
CA PHE A 151 0.52 -0.32 15.70
C PHE A 151 -0.71 -0.70 14.88
N LEU A 152 -0.89 -1.97 14.54
CA LEU A 152 -1.97 -2.44 13.68
C LEU A 152 -3.35 -2.28 14.32
N ARG A 153 -3.49 -2.43 15.65
CA ARG A 153 -4.80 -2.34 16.33
C ARG A 153 -5.52 -1.02 16.05
N ALA A 154 -4.83 0.11 16.16
CA ALA A 154 -5.43 1.42 15.86
C ALA A 154 -5.90 1.50 14.40
N HIS A 155 -5.09 0.97 13.47
CA HIS A 155 -5.39 0.98 12.06
C HIS A 155 -6.54 0.03 11.68
N GLU A 156 -6.61 -1.16 12.28
CA GLU A 156 -7.70 -2.13 12.07
C GLU A 156 -9.04 -1.60 12.61
N ARG A 157 -9.03 -0.95 13.79
CA ARG A 157 -10.21 -0.31 14.34
C ARG A 157 -10.66 0.88 13.50
N MET A 158 -9.73 1.69 13.01
CA MET A 158 -10.04 2.77 12.08
C MET A 158 -10.67 2.25 10.78
N ALA A 159 -10.17 1.19 10.19
CA ALA A 159 -10.77 0.59 9.00
C ALA A 159 -12.20 0.08 9.24
N LYS A 160 -12.47 -0.49 10.43
CA LYS A 160 -13.83 -0.89 10.83
C LYS A 160 -14.75 0.32 10.99
N LEU A 161 -14.27 1.40 11.61
CA LEU A 161 -15.02 2.65 11.75
C LEU A 161 -15.33 3.27 10.38
N MET A 162 -14.33 3.33 9.48
CA MET A 162 -14.52 3.81 8.10
C MET A 162 -15.64 3.05 7.38
N LYS A 163 -15.68 1.73 7.55
CA LYS A 163 -16.73 0.88 6.97
C LYS A 163 -18.09 1.16 7.60
N ALA A 164 -18.18 1.27 8.92
CA ALA A 164 -19.44 1.51 9.64
C ALA A 164 -20.04 2.87 9.34
N LEU A 165 -19.22 3.90 9.20
CA LEU A 165 -19.61 5.27 8.92
C LEU A 165 -19.61 5.63 7.44
N ASN A 166 -19.46 4.64 6.55
CA ASN A 166 -19.45 4.80 5.10
C ASN A 166 -18.54 5.97 4.65
N TYR A 167 -17.26 5.88 4.99
CA TYR A 167 -16.25 6.86 4.60
C TYR A 167 -16.03 6.85 3.08
N THR A 168 -16.02 8.01 2.43
CA THR A 168 -15.91 8.09 0.97
C THR A 168 -14.48 8.01 0.43
N GLY A 169 -13.46 8.14 1.28
CA GLY A 169 -12.05 8.02 0.89
C GLY A 169 -11.54 6.58 0.94
N ASN A 170 -10.26 6.42 0.65
CA ASN A 170 -9.57 5.15 0.79
C ASN A 170 -8.36 5.29 1.72
N ARG A 171 -7.95 4.17 2.31
CA ARG A 171 -6.79 4.09 3.17
C ARG A 171 -6.22 2.68 3.14
N ALA A 172 -4.92 2.55 2.91
CA ALA A 172 -4.23 1.27 2.93
C ALA A 172 -3.09 1.26 3.95
N VAL A 173 -2.85 0.09 4.54
CA VAL A 173 -1.69 -0.17 5.39
C VAL A 173 -0.89 -1.30 4.78
N PHE A 174 0.36 -1.01 4.46
CA PHE A 174 1.32 -1.94 3.91
C PHE A 174 2.48 -2.18 4.87
N ARG A 175 3.17 -3.30 4.70
CA ARG A 175 4.45 -3.59 5.35
C ARG A 175 5.42 -4.16 4.33
N ILE A 176 6.69 -3.77 4.39
CA ILE A 176 7.75 -4.40 3.60
C ILE A 176 7.91 -5.87 4.03
N GLU A 177 7.81 -6.77 3.06
CA GLU A 177 8.13 -8.21 3.24
C GLU A 177 9.54 -8.53 2.76
N ASN A 178 9.99 -7.90 1.64
CA ASN A 178 11.32 -8.09 1.05
C ASN A 178 11.82 -6.78 0.40
N GLY A 179 13.13 -6.66 0.24
CA GLY A 179 13.76 -5.54 -0.44
C GLY A 179 13.92 -4.28 0.41
N GLY A 180 13.79 -4.40 1.74
CA GLY A 180 13.97 -3.29 2.66
C GLY A 180 13.82 -3.72 4.12
N ASN A 181 13.58 -2.75 4.99
CA ASN A 181 13.37 -2.98 6.41
C ASN A 181 11.98 -3.60 6.66
N THR A 182 11.92 -4.87 7.08
CA THR A 182 10.66 -5.58 7.33
C THR A 182 9.85 -5.04 8.51
N ARG A 183 10.35 -4.07 9.25
CA ARG A 183 9.63 -3.31 10.27
C ARG A 183 9.03 -2.00 9.72
N GLU A 184 9.25 -1.69 8.45
CA GLU A 184 8.69 -0.52 7.81
C GLU A 184 7.26 -0.78 7.35
N PHE A 185 6.38 0.16 7.69
CA PHE A 185 4.99 0.22 7.28
C PHE A 185 4.75 1.48 6.47
N ALA A 186 3.82 1.41 5.52
CA ALA A 186 3.31 2.56 4.82
C ALA A 186 1.80 2.67 5.07
N VAL A 187 1.37 3.85 5.55
CA VAL A 187 -0.05 4.21 5.66
C VAL A 187 -0.34 5.19 4.53
N VAL A 188 -1.21 4.78 3.59
CA VAL A 188 -1.46 5.50 2.35
C VAL A 188 -2.91 5.97 2.30
N TYR A 189 -3.13 7.23 1.94
CA TYR A 189 -4.45 7.85 1.77
C TYR A 189 -4.58 8.41 0.35
N GLY A 190 -5.70 8.16 -0.32
CA GLY A 190 -5.99 8.73 -1.63
C GLY A 190 -6.91 9.96 -1.52
N PHE A 191 -6.71 10.95 -2.40
CA PHE A 191 -7.53 12.17 -2.52
C PHE A 191 -7.36 12.83 -3.89
N ASP A 192 -8.29 13.70 -4.29
CA ASP A 192 -8.32 14.24 -5.66
C ASP A 192 -7.87 15.71 -5.75
N GLN A 193 -7.73 16.41 -4.62
CA GLN A 193 -7.24 17.80 -4.58
C GLN A 193 -5.86 17.87 -3.96
N HIS A 194 -4.92 18.58 -4.58
CA HIS A 194 -3.53 18.69 -4.09
C HIS A 194 -3.43 19.25 -2.67
N GLY A 195 -4.27 20.19 -2.30
CA GLY A 195 -4.39 20.73 -0.93
C GLY A 195 -5.12 19.80 0.04
N GLY A 196 -5.68 18.68 -0.44
CA GLY A 196 -6.34 17.69 0.40
C GLY A 196 -5.35 16.89 1.24
N ASP A 197 -5.80 16.47 2.40
CA ASP A 197 -5.05 15.69 3.37
C ASP A 197 -5.58 14.24 3.51
N GLY A 198 -6.33 13.77 2.50
CA GLY A 198 -6.99 12.49 2.52
C GLY A 198 -8.32 12.49 3.30
N SER A 199 -8.87 13.68 3.56
CA SER A 199 -10.17 13.82 4.21
C SER A 199 -11.30 13.45 3.26
N GLY A 200 -11.71 12.19 3.28
CA GLY A 200 -13.00 11.78 2.75
C GLY A 200 -14.14 12.25 3.67
N ILE A 201 -15.36 12.09 3.19
CA ILE A 201 -16.58 12.44 3.95
C ILE A 201 -17.04 11.19 4.73
N TRP A 202 -17.42 11.39 5.98
CA TRP A 202 -18.03 10.37 6.84
C TRP A 202 -19.55 10.49 6.75
N THR A 203 -20.15 9.78 5.77
CA THR A 203 -21.56 10.03 5.41
C THR A 203 -22.56 9.62 6.49
N ASN A 204 -22.19 8.67 7.35
CA ASN A 204 -23.05 8.19 8.46
C ASN A 204 -22.57 8.69 9.83
N LEU A 205 -21.70 9.71 9.88
CA LEU A 205 -21.32 10.31 11.16
C LEU A 205 -22.52 11.09 11.72
N PRO A 206 -22.99 10.81 12.97
CA PRO A 206 -24.09 11.54 13.56
C PRO A 206 -23.82 13.04 13.64
N GLU A 207 -24.85 13.85 13.42
CA GLU A 207 -24.74 15.30 13.53
C GLU A 207 -24.23 15.71 14.92
N GLY A 208 -23.25 16.61 14.97
CA GLY A 208 -22.64 17.07 16.21
C GLY A 208 -21.61 16.11 16.82
N SER A 209 -21.46 14.89 16.28
CA SER A 209 -20.44 13.94 16.74
C SER A 209 -19.11 14.12 16.01
N SER A 210 -18.01 13.83 16.69
CA SER A 210 -16.69 13.71 16.07
C SER A 210 -16.36 12.25 15.71
N VAL A 211 -15.40 12.07 14.80
CA VAL A 211 -14.85 10.73 14.49
C VAL A 211 -14.28 10.05 15.74
N ARG A 212 -13.73 10.84 16.67
CA ARG A 212 -13.20 10.34 17.95
C ARG A 212 -14.35 9.80 18.84
N ASP A 213 -15.48 10.51 18.90
CA ASP A 213 -16.63 10.08 19.70
C ASP A 213 -17.19 8.77 19.15
N ALA A 214 -17.40 8.68 17.83
CA ALA A 214 -17.84 7.47 17.17
C ALA A 214 -16.87 6.29 17.36
N TYR A 215 -15.57 6.56 17.36
CA TYR A 215 -14.56 5.55 17.64
C TYR A 215 -14.67 5.03 19.08
N ASN A 216 -14.83 5.94 20.07
CA ASN A 216 -14.98 5.59 21.47
C ASN A 216 -16.29 4.85 21.74
N GLU A 217 -17.39 5.23 21.07
CA GLU A 217 -18.66 4.52 21.14
C GLU A 217 -18.51 3.07 20.64
N MET A 218 -17.82 2.87 19.52
CA MET A 218 -17.65 1.55 18.90
C MET A 218 -16.69 0.64 19.68
N PHE A 219 -15.61 1.18 20.26
CA PHE A 219 -14.51 0.37 20.82
C PHE A 219 -14.29 0.53 22.32
N GLY A 220 -15.08 1.38 22.98
CA GLY A 220 -15.06 1.59 24.43
C GLY A 220 -14.50 2.96 24.84
N TYR A 221 -14.70 3.29 26.10
CA TYR A 221 -14.28 4.57 26.69
C TYR A 221 -12.77 4.81 26.46
N GLU A 222 -12.43 6.01 26.01
CA GLU A 222 -11.05 6.44 25.68
C GLU A 222 -10.28 5.53 24.70
N ALA A 223 -10.97 4.66 23.95
CA ALA A 223 -10.32 3.75 23.00
C ALA A 223 -9.50 4.51 21.95
N TRP A 224 -9.97 5.67 21.47
CA TRP A 224 -9.21 6.53 20.56
C TRP A 224 -7.84 6.90 21.13
N THR A 225 -7.83 7.51 22.33
CA THR A 225 -6.59 7.96 22.96
C THR A 225 -5.66 6.79 23.21
N THR A 226 -6.17 5.71 23.81
CA THR A 226 -5.39 4.51 24.15
C THR A 226 -4.75 3.87 22.93
N ASP A 227 -5.51 3.69 21.84
CA ASP A 227 -5.01 3.01 20.64
C ASP A 227 -4.01 3.87 19.85
N TRP A 228 -4.30 5.16 19.68
CA TRP A 228 -3.39 6.05 18.94
C TRP A 228 -2.13 6.39 19.73
N GLU A 229 -2.19 6.49 21.07
CA GLU A 229 -0.98 6.59 21.89
C GLU A 229 -0.13 5.33 21.81
N ALA A 230 -0.75 4.14 21.91
CA ALA A 230 -0.03 2.87 21.77
C ALA A 230 0.60 2.73 20.38
N SER A 231 -0.13 3.11 19.32
CA SER A 231 0.37 3.14 17.95
C SER A 231 1.54 4.12 17.80
N SER A 232 1.43 5.33 18.33
CA SER A 232 2.50 6.33 18.27
C SER A 232 3.75 5.89 19.03
N LYS A 233 3.58 5.32 20.23
CA LYS A 233 4.69 4.74 21.03
C LYS A 233 5.37 3.56 20.33
N ALA A 234 4.66 2.88 19.43
CA ALA A 234 5.20 1.77 18.64
C ALA A 234 6.10 2.23 17.49
N ILE A 235 6.10 3.50 17.12
CA ILE A 235 6.90 4.04 16.02
C ILE A 235 8.30 4.44 16.53
N GLU A 236 9.34 4.09 15.75
CA GLU A 236 10.71 4.58 15.99
C GLU A 236 10.79 6.10 15.72
N LEU A 237 11.75 6.78 16.35
CA LEU A 237 12.00 8.21 16.12
C LEU A 237 12.78 8.49 14.83
N TRP A 238 13.23 7.45 14.13
CA TRP A 238 14.07 7.50 12.94
C TRP A 238 13.47 6.68 11.79
N GLY A 239 13.93 6.96 10.57
CA GLY A 239 13.53 6.20 9.37
C GLY A 239 12.10 6.48 8.90
N ASN A 240 11.45 7.52 9.44
CA ASN A 240 10.10 7.89 9.04
C ASN A 240 10.15 8.85 7.85
N LEU A 241 9.23 8.67 6.91
CA LEU A 241 9.12 9.46 5.70
C LEU A 241 7.65 9.82 5.47
N ALA A 242 7.38 11.09 5.23
CA ALA A 242 6.08 11.54 4.74
C ALA A 242 6.26 12.16 3.35
N GLN A 243 5.52 11.68 2.37
CA GLN A 243 5.59 12.20 1.01
C GLN A 243 4.22 12.18 0.34
N LYS A 244 4.03 13.07 -0.63
CA LYS A 244 2.84 13.12 -1.46
C LYS A 244 3.19 12.70 -2.88
N THR A 245 2.39 11.80 -3.46
CA THR A 245 2.55 11.35 -4.84
C THR A 245 1.36 11.75 -5.68
N ARG A 246 1.61 11.99 -6.96
CA ARG A 246 0.60 12.27 -7.99
C ARG A 246 0.52 11.09 -8.95
N PHE A 247 -0.66 10.56 -9.16
CA PHE A 247 -0.89 9.52 -10.17
C PHE A 247 -0.64 10.04 -11.58
N ARG A 248 0.10 9.26 -12.38
CA ARG A 248 0.44 9.57 -13.77
C ARG A 248 -0.26 8.55 -14.69
N PRO A 249 -1.54 8.79 -15.07
CA PRO A 249 -2.32 7.84 -15.86
C PRO A 249 -1.71 7.57 -17.24
N GLU A 250 -1.04 8.57 -17.83
CA GLU A 250 -0.38 8.46 -19.13
C GLU A 250 0.86 7.55 -19.14
N LEU A 251 1.43 7.27 -17.94
CA LEU A 251 2.58 6.38 -17.73
C LEU A 251 2.16 5.02 -17.16
N SER A 252 0.87 4.83 -16.94
CA SER A 252 0.28 3.68 -16.26
C SER A 252 -0.49 2.79 -17.22
N THR A 253 -0.75 1.55 -16.79
CA THR A 253 -1.65 0.63 -17.51
C THR A 253 -3.04 1.23 -17.62
N LYS A 254 -3.59 1.22 -18.81
CA LYS A 254 -4.98 1.58 -19.08
C LYS A 254 -5.83 0.35 -18.83
N LEU A 255 -6.55 0.34 -17.71
CA LEU A 255 -7.58 -0.65 -17.46
C LEU A 255 -8.86 -0.19 -18.18
N GLN A 256 -9.29 -0.98 -19.14
CA GLN A 256 -10.55 -0.78 -19.86
C GLN A 256 -11.70 -1.37 -19.05
#